data_e4711a0619e86649c51292bebe730a9f
#
_entry.id   e4711a0619e86649c51292bebe730a9f
#
_cell.length_a   1.000
_cell.length_b   1.000
_cell.length_c   1.000
_cell.angle_alpha   90.00
_cell.angle_beta   90.00
_cell.angle_gamma   90.00
#
_symmetry.space_group_name_H-M   'P 1'
#
loop_
_entity.id
_entity.type
_entity.pdbx_description
1 polymer ?
#
loop_
_entity_poly.entity_id
_entity_poly.type
_entity_poly.pdbx_seq_one_letter_code
_entity_poly.pdbx_strand_id
1 'polypeptide(L)'
;KIDSKVMMAVFTDSMGDVVTTGATILSILFFGLTGINIDGFVGVGVALVVMWAGVGIARDTLEPLIGEAIDPEVYDQIKKFVEGYDGIAGTHDLIVHNYGPGRSMASIHAEVPNDVDIEQSHEIIDRIEREASKQMGIFLVIHMDPVEMKDERVLRIRGKVEKILAEMDPSCSIHDFRVVHGEAQSNL
;
A
#
# COMPACT_ATOMS: atom_id res chain seq x y z
N LYS A 1 0.18 21.33 -3.97
CA LYS A 1 0.08 20.55 -5.21
C LYS A 1 -1.03 19.52 -5.02
N ILE A 2 -2.07 19.63 -5.82
CA ILE A 2 -3.13 18.59 -5.84
C ILE A 2 -2.61 17.53 -6.81
N ASP A 3 -2.16 16.42 -6.26
CA ASP A 3 -1.73 15.25 -7.04
C ASP A 3 -2.99 14.47 -7.42
N SER A 4 -3.63 14.91 -8.51
CA SER A 4 -4.88 14.33 -8.98
C SER A 4 -4.63 13.51 -10.23
N LYS A 5 -4.73 12.19 -10.12
CA LYS A 5 -4.68 11.25 -11.28
C LYS A 5 -5.67 11.68 -12.37
N VAL A 6 -6.84 12.24 -11.99
CA VAL A 6 -7.84 12.76 -12.91
C VAL A 6 -7.33 13.96 -13.72
N MET A 7 -6.64 14.91 -13.09
CA MET A 7 -6.06 16.06 -13.80
C MET A 7 -4.94 15.63 -14.75
N MET A 8 -4.16 14.63 -14.39
CA MET A 8 -3.14 14.05 -15.25
C MET A 8 -3.77 13.36 -16.47
N ALA A 9 -4.86 12.61 -16.27
CA ALA A 9 -5.60 11.98 -17.35
C ALA A 9 -6.16 13.01 -18.34
N VAL A 10 -6.80 14.10 -17.84
CA VAL A 10 -7.32 15.19 -18.68
C VAL A 10 -6.19 15.90 -19.44
N PHE A 11 -5.05 16.11 -18.80
CA PHE A 11 -3.87 16.70 -19.47
C PHE A 11 -3.36 15.78 -20.60
N THR A 12 -3.25 14.48 -20.34
CA THR A 12 -2.79 13.50 -21.34
C THR A 12 -3.75 13.41 -22.53
N ASP A 13 -5.05 13.43 -22.27
CA ASP A 13 -6.10 13.46 -23.29
C ASP A 13 -6.00 14.71 -24.17
N SER A 14 -5.89 15.90 -23.56
CA SER A 14 -5.74 17.16 -24.27
C SER A 14 -4.44 17.21 -25.09
N MET A 15 -3.35 16.64 -24.59
CA MET A 15 -2.09 16.52 -25.35
C MET A 15 -2.25 15.56 -26.53
N GLY A 16 -3.00 14.47 -26.36
CA GLY A 16 -3.35 13.55 -27.43
C GLY A 16 -4.10 14.25 -28.58
N ASP A 17 -5.05 15.11 -28.26
CA ASP A 17 -5.81 15.91 -29.23
C ASP A 17 -4.90 16.89 -30.00
N VAL A 18 -3.99 17.57 -29.31
CA VAL A 18 -3.00 18.46 -29.94
C VAL A 18 -2.11 17.70 -30.91
N VAL A 19 -1.60 16.52 -30.50
CA VAL A 19 -0.75 15.67 -31.35
C VAL A 19 -1.54 15.18 -32.58
N THR A 20 -2.75 14.70 -32.37
CA THR A 20 -3.62 14.21 -33.45
C THR A 20 -3.94 15.30 -34.49
N THR A 21 -4.32 16.48 -33.98
CA THR A 21 -4.63 17.63 -34.83
C THR A 21 -3.38 18.11 -35.59
N GLY A 22 -2.24 18.18 -34.88
CA GLY A 22 -0.96 18.55 -35.52
C GLY A 22 -0.53 17.57 -36.61
N ALA A 23 -0.65 16.27 -36.34
CA ALA A 23 -0.33 15.21 -37.32
C ALA A 23 -1.22 15.30 -38.56
N THR A 24 -2.51 15.55 -38.36
CA THR A 24 -3.47 15.71 -39.47
C THR A 24 -3.14 16.94 -40.34
N ILE A 25 -2.84 18.08 -39.73
CA ILE A 25 -2.41 19.30 -40.43
C ILE A 25 -1.15 19.03 -41.23
N LEU A 26 -0.15 18.40 -40.65
CA LEU A 26 1.11 18.07 -41.31
C LEU A 26 0.88 17.11 -42.50
N SER A 27 0.00 16.12 -42.36
CA SER A 27 -0.35 15.19 -43.41
C SER A 27 -1.01 15.92 -44.61
N ILE A 28 -1.92 16.87 -44.35
CA ILE A 28 -2.56 17.69 -45.39
C ILE A 28 -1.55 18.57 -46.11
N LEU A 29 -0.66 19.23 -45.36
CA LEU A 29 0.40 20.06 -45.93
C LEU A 29 1.35 19.23 -46.82
N PHE A 30 1.74 18.06 -46.36
CA PHE A 30 2.60 17.14 -47.08
C PHE A 30 1.94 16.69 -48.39
N PHE A 31 0.65 16.35 -48.35
CA PHE A 31 -0.11 16.02 -49.53
C PHE A 31 -0.16 17.18 -50.52
N GLY A 32 -0.41 18.41 -50.03
CA GLY A 32 -0.45 19.61 -50.88
C GLY A 32 0.89 19.91 -51.56
N LEU A 33 2.03 19.56 -50.93
CA LEU A 33 3.35 19.82 -51.50
C LEU A 33 3.84 18.69 -52.42
N THR A 34 3.50 17.43 -52.13
CA THR A 34 4.11 16.28 -52.80
C THR A 34 3.12 15.51 -53.67
N GLY A 35 1.81 15.69 -53.50
CA GLY A 35 0.75 14.90 -54.11
C GLY A 35 0.63 13.47 -53.58
N ILE A 36 1.43 13.11 -52.53
CA ILE A 36 1.43 11.78 -51.93
C ILE A 36 0.55 11.79 -50.70
N ASN A 37 -0.46 10.93 -50.65
CA ASN A 37 -1.34 10.79 -49.52
C ASN A 37 -0.74 9.82 -48.48
N ILE A 38 -0.33 10.36 -47.32
CA ILE A 38 0.21 9.61 -46.16
C ILE A 38 -0.77 9.55 -44.99
N ASP A 39 -1.97 10.13 -45.12
CA ASP A 39 -2.92 10.29 -44.02
C ASP A 39 -3.26 8.99 -43.31
N GLY A 40 -3.49 7.90 -44.05
CA GLY A 40 -3.74 6.58 -43.45
C GLY A 40 -2.58 6.05 -42.58
N PHE A 41 -1.33 6.26 -43.00
CA PHE A 41 -0.18 5.83 -42.22
C PHE A 41 0.00 6.69 -40.98
N VAL A 42 -0.16 7.99 -41.09
CA VAL A 42 -0.10 8.94 -39.97
C VAL A 42 -1.24 8.63 -38.99
N GLY A 43 -2.45 8.38 -39.48
CA GLY A 43 -3.61 7.99 -38.65
C GLY A 43 -3.36 6.72 -37.83
N VAL A 44 -2.80 5.68 -38.48
CA VAL A 44 -2.43 4.43 -37.74
C VAL A 44 -1.37 4.72 -36.67
N GLY A 45 -0.34 5.51 -36.98
CA GLY A 45 0.70 5.87 -36.01
C GLY A 45 0.11 6.61 -34.80
N VAL A 46 -0.75 7.60 -35.04
CA VAL A 46 -1.43 8.35 -33.96
C VAL A 46 -2.35 7.43 -33.16
N ALA A 47 -3.13 6.55 -33.82
CA ALA A 47 -4.01 5.62 -33.12
C ALA A 47 -3.25 4.70 -32.16
N LEU A 48 -2.07 4.21 -32.56
CA LEU A 48 -1.23 3.39 -31.68
C LEU A 48 -0.72 4.17 -30.47
N VAL A 49 -0.32 5.43 -30.64
CA VAL A 49 0.13 6.29 -29.53
C VAL A 49 -1.01 6.58 -28.55
N VAL A 50 -2.19 6.94 -29.06
CA VAL A 50 -3.38 7.20 -28.24
C VAL A 50 -3.84 5.94 -27.52
N MET A 51 -3.82 4.79 -28.17
CA MET A 51 -4.16 3.51 -27.54
C MET A 51 -3.19 3.17 -26.41
N TRP A 52 -1.90 3.37 -26.60
CA TRP A 52 -0.92 3.14 -25.55
C TRP A 52 -1.11 4.08 -24.36
N ALA A 53 -1.34 5.37 -24.61
CA ALA A 53 -1.66 6.33 -23.55
C ALA A 53 -2.94 5.95 -22.80
N GLY A 54 -3.99 5.51 -23.51
CA GLY A 54 -5.24 5.04 -22.91
C GLY A 54 -5.06 3.81 -22.02
N VAL A 55 -4.23 2.84 -22.42
CA VAL A 55 -3.88 1.69 -21.58
C VAL A 55 -3.14 2.13 -20.32
N GLY A 56 -2.23 3.10 -20.42
CA GLY A 56 -1.56 3.69 -19.26
C GLY A 56 -2.55 4.29 -18.26
N ILE A 57 -3.44 5.16 -18.73
CA ILE A 57 -4.48 5.78 -17.89
C ILE A 57 -5.38 4.71 -17.23
N ALA A 58 -5.80 3.71 -18.00
CA ALA A 58 -6.63 2.62 -17.46
C ALA A 58 -5.90 1.86 -16.35
N ARG A 59 -4.63 1.53 -16.56
CA ARG A 59 -3.78 0.86 -15.55
C ARG A 59 -3.65 1.70 -14.30
N ASP A 60 -3.24 2.97 -14.42
CA ASP A 60 -3.05 3.89 -13.30
C ASP A 60 -4.34 4.13 -12.49
N THR A 61 -5.50 4.00 -13.15
CA THR A 61 -6.81 4.14 -12.50
C THR A 61 -7.26 2.85 -11.79
N LEU A 62 -6.94 1.69 -12.37
CA LEU A 62 -7.35 0.39 -11.83
C LEU A 62 -6.41 -0.07 -10.71
N GLU A 63 -5.12 0.25 -10.79
CA GLU A 63 -4.10 -0.20 -9.84
C GLU A 63 -4.46 0.08 -8.37
N PRO A 64 -4.92 1.29 -7.98
CA PRO A 64 -5.36 1.55 -6.61
C PRO A 64 -6.60 0.76 -6.20
N LEU A 65 -7.45 0.35 -7.15
CA LEU A 65 -8.69 -0.40 -6.87
C LEU A 65 -8.43 -1.89 -6.62
N ILE A 66 -7.40 -2.44 -7.25
CA ILE A 66 -7.02 -3.86 -7.09
C ILE A 66 -5.95 -4.09 -6.02
N GLY A 67 -5.40 -3.04 -5.44
CA GLY A 67 -4.34 -3.06 -4.43
C GLY A 67 -3.00 -2.59 -5.00
N GLU A 68 -2.69 -1.34 -4.77
CA GLU A 68 -1.36 -0.77 -5.03
C GLU A 68 -0.45 -1.03 -3.83
N ALA A 69 0.80 -1.40 -4.06
CA ALA A 69 1.78 -1.48 -2.98
C ALA A 69 1.95 -0.10 -2.34
N ILE A 70 1.92 -0.07 -1.00
CA ILE A 70 2.14 1.17 -0.26
C ILE A 70 3.57 1.67 -0.45
N ASP A 71 3.74 3.00 -0.47
CA ASP A 71 5.06 3.62 -0.41
C ASP A 71 5.80 3.16 0.86
N PRO A 72 7.02 2.61 0.74
CA PRO A 72 7.80 2.15 1.89
C PRO A 72 7.99 3.21 2.98
N GLU A 73 8.07 4.49 2.61
CA GLU A 73 8.19 5.60 3.59
C GLU A 73 6.90 5.72 4.43
N VAL A 74 5.73 5.61 3.80
CA VAL A 74 4.44 5.65 4.50
C VAL A 74 4.25 4.42 5.38
N TYR A 75 4.66 3.24 4.89
CA TYR A 75 4.67 2.01 5.67
C TYR A 75 5.48 2.19 6.96
N ASP A 76 6.71 2.65 6.84
CA ASP A 76 7.61 2.85 7.98
C ASP A 76 7.11 3.93 8.94
N GLN A 77 6.48 4.99 8.42
CA GLN A 77 5.91 6.04 9.26
C GLN A 77 4.76 5.52 10.12
N ILE A 78 3.82 4.76 9.53
CA ILE A 78 2.69 4.18 10.29
C ILE A 78 3.21 3.20 11.32
N LYS A 79 4.11 2.30 10.93
CA LYS A 79 4.71 1.31 11.83
C LYS A 79 5.39 1.98 13.02
N LYS A 80 6.30 2.92 12.79
CA LYS A 80 7.01 3.66 13.85
C LYS A 80 6.07 4.48 14.73
N PHE A 81 5.01 5.02 14.14
CA PHE A 81 4.00 5.75 14.89
C PHE A 81 3.32 4.84 15.91
N VAL A 82 2.85 3.66 15.50
CA VAL A 82 2.18 2.70 16.39
C VAL A 82 3.15 2.12 17.42
N GLU A 83 4.35 1.71 17.01
CA GLU A 83 5.37 1.15 17.91
C GLU A 83 5.96 2.17 18.90
N GLY A 84 5.76 3.46 18.67
CA GLY A 84 6.20 4.53 19.57
C GLY A 84 5.40 4.68 20.85
N TYR A 85 4.29 3.94 21.01
CA TYR A 85 3.45 4.01 22.21
C TYR A 85 3.81 2.93 23.23
N ASP A 86 3.89 3.34 24.49
CA ASP A 86 4.06 2.40 25.59
C ASP A 86 2.88 1.41 25.64
N GLY A 87 3.19 0.12 25.74
CA GLY A 87 2.20 -0.95 25.74
C GLY A 87 2.06 -1.69 24.41
N ILE A 88 2.75 -1.22 23.36
CA ILE A 88 2.87 -1.94 22.09
C ILE A 88 4.21 -2.66 22.05
N ALA A 89 4.19 -3.99 21.86
CA ALA A 89 5.40 -4.83 21.81
C ALA A 89 5.96 -4.98 20.39
N GLY A 90 5.10 -4.88 19.38
CA GLY A 90 5.46 -4.96 17.97
C GLY A 90 4.24 -4.75 17.07
N THR A 91 4.49 -4.66 15.78
CA THR A 91 3.43 -4.54 14.77
C THR A 91 3.71 -5.38 13.53
N HIS A 92 2.65 -5.89 12.89
CA HIS A 92 2.74 -6.69 11.68
C HIS A 92 1.47 -6.51 10.81
N ASP A 93 1.47 -7.09 9.62
CA ASP A 93 0.35 -7.16 8.68
C ASP A 93 -0.32 -5.80 8.41
N LEU A 94 0.51 -4.76 8.20
CA LEU A 94 0.00 -3.45 7.80
C LEU A 94 -0.53 -3.49 6.37
N ILE A 95 -1.82 -3.20 6.22
CA ILE A 95 -2.49 -3.03 4.94
C ILE A 95 -2.98 -1.59 4.85
N VAL A 96 -2.73 -0.93 3.72
CA VAL A 96 -3.21 0.44 3.50
C VAL A 96 -3.98 0.52 2.20
N HIS A 97 -5.15 1.12 2.27
CA HIS A 97 -6.00 1.42 1.13
C HIS A 97 -6.06 2.93 0.91
N ASN A 98 -5.79 3.35 -0.32
CA ASN A 98 -5.86 4.74 -0.71
C ASN A 98 -7.13 4.97 -1.56
N TYR A 99 -8.08 5.72 -1.02
CA TYR A 99 -9.34 6.08 -1.68
C TYR A 99 -9.30 7.48 -2.34
N GLY A 100 -8.12 8.02 -2.55
CA GLY A 100 -7.91 9.32 -3.14
C GLY A 100 -7.39 10.37 -2.13
N PRO A 101 -7.24 11.63 -2.56
CA PRO A 101 -6.63 12.68 -1.73
C PRO A 101 -7.30 12.86 -0.37
N GLY A 102 -6.54 12.64 0.70
CA GLY A 102 -7.00 12.79 2.08
C GLY A 102 -7.97 11.70 2.57
N ARG A 103 -8.05 10.56 1.90
CA ARG A 103 -8.89 9.42 2.27
C ARG A 103 -8.11 8.12 2.24
N SER A 104 -7.23 7.94 3.20
CA SER A 104 -6.51 6.68 3.39
C SER A 104 -7.07 5.93 4.60
N MET A 105 -7.21 4.63 4.46
CA MET A 105 -7.57 3.70 5.52
C MET A 105 -6.43 2.68 5.67
N ALA A 106 -6.08 2.38 6.90
CA ALA A 106 -5.09 1.36 7.21
C ALA A 106 -5.60 0.39 8.26
N SER A 107 -5.20 -0.86 8.15
CA SER A 107 -5.32 -1.85 9.23
C SER A 107 -3.94 -2.39 9.57
N ILE A 108 -3.67 -2.57 10.85
CA ILE A 108 -2.41 -3.09 11.36
C ILE A 108 -2.69 -3.99 12.56
N HIS A 109 -1.88 -5.02 12.72
CA HIS A 109 -1.86 -5.81 13.93
C HIS A 109 -0.85 -5.23 14.92
N ALA A 110 -1.23 -5.13 16.19
CA ALA A 110 -0.37 -4.65 17.26
C ALA A 110 -0.27 -5.70 18.36
N GLU A 111 0.94 -6.17 18.63
CA GLU A 111 1.24 -7.06 19.73
C GLU A 111 1.19 -6.30 21.06
N VAL A 112 0.38 -6.78 21.98
CA VAL A 112 0.26 -6.23 23.35
C VAL A 112 0.57 -7.31 24.38
N PRO A 113 1.16 -6.99 25.55
CA PRO A 113 1.41 -7.97 26.61
C PRO A 113 0.10 -8.61 27.09
N ASN A 114 0.04 -9.94 27.17
CA ASN A 114 -1.15 -10.69 27.59
C ASN A 114 -1.49 -10.57 29.08
N ASP A 115 -0.61 -10.01 29.87
CA ASP A 115 -0.76 -9.82 31.32
C ASP A 115 -1.26 -8.41 31.68
N VAL A 116 -1.52 -7.55 30.70
CA VAL A 116 -2.15 -6.24 30.87
C VAL A 116 -3.66 -6.38 30.75
N ASP A 117 -4.38 -5.60 31.57
CA ASP A 117 -5.84 -5.57 31.49
C ASP A 117 -6.33 -5.15 30.11
N ILE A 118 -7.36 -5.84 29.61
CA ILE A 118 -7.87 -5.64 28.26
C ILE A 118 -8.43 -4.22 28.06
N GLU A 119 -9.04 -3.62 29.09
CA GLU A 119 -9.57 -2.27 29.01
C GLU A 119 -8.42 -1.26 28.87
N GLN A 120 -7.34 -1.47 29.62
CA GLN A 120 -6.13 -0.64 29.53
C GLN A 120 -5.46 -0.75 28.15
N SER A 121 -5.33 -1.97 27.63
CA SER A 121 -4.79 -2.19 26.28
C SER A 121 -5.67 -1.51 25.22
N HIS A 122 -6.98 -1.64 25.35
CA HIS A 122 -7.95 -1.01 24.44
C HIS A 122 -7.87 0.53 24.47
N GLU A 123 -7.70 1.14 25.65
CA GLU A 123 -7.53 2.61 25.75
C GLU A 123 -6.27 3.11 25.01
N ILE A 124 -5.19 2.31 25.04
CA ILE A 124 -3.95 2.62 24.30
C ILE A 124 -4.25 2.58 22.79
N ILE A 125 -4.86 1.49 22.32
CA ILE A 125 -5.25 1.32 20.92
C ILE A 125 -6.12 2.47 20.44
N ASP A 126 -7.21 2.77 21.15
CA ASP A 126 -8.12 3.88 20.86
C ASP A 126 -7.40 5.23 20.76
N ARG A 127 -6.41 5.45 21.61
CA ARG A 127 -5.61 6.68 21.58
C ARG A 127 -4.79 6.74 20.30
N ILE A 128 -4.12 5.62 19.94
CA ILE A 128 -3.30 5.52 18.73
C ILE A 128 -4.15 5.78 17.49
N GLU A 129 -5.32 5.14 17.37
CA GLU A 129 -6.23 5.33 16.25
C GLU A 129 -6.70 6.77 16.09
N ARG A 130 -7.09 7.41 17.22
CA ARG A 130 -7.50 8.83 17.23
C ARG A 130 -6.35 9.77 16.85
N GLU A 131 -5.15 9.50 17.33
CA GLU A 131 -3.99 10.34 17.05
C GLU A 131 -3.49 10.14 15.62
N ALA A 132 -3.50 8.92 15.07
CA ALA A 132 -3.20 8.63 13.67
C ALA A 132 -4.12 9.43 12.73
N SER A 133 -5.43 9.46 13.04
CA SER A 133 -6.38 10.24 12.26
C SER A 133 -6.08 11.75 12.29
N LYS A 134 -5.64 12.30 13.44
CA LYS A 134 -5.34 13.73 13.59
C LYS A 134 -3.99 14.13 12.99
N GLN A 135 -2.97 13.30 13.19
CA GLN A 135 -1.59 13.66 12.84
C GLN A 135 -1.23 13.24 11.41
N MET A 136 -1.76 12.11 10.95
CA MET A 136 -1.42 11.52 9.65
C MET A 136 -2.57 11.63 8.63
N GLY A 137 -3.79 11.95 9.07
CA GLY A 137 -4.97 11.97 8.20
C GLY A 137 -5.40 10.58 7.71
N ILE A 138 -5.00 9.52 8.41
CA ILE A 138 -5.28 8.13 8.08
C ILE A 138 -6.33 7.59 9.04
N PHE A 139 -7.37 6.93 8.49
CA PHE A 139 -8.29 6.14 9.30
C PHE A 139 -7.62 4.80 9.60
N LEU A 140 -7.03 4.70 10.80
CA LEU A 140 -6.31 3.52 11.27
C LEU A 140 -7.25 2.62 12.08
N VAL A 141 -7.21 1.31 11.80
CA VAL A 141 -7.85 0.25 12.60
C VAL A 141 -6.76 -0.69 13.09
N ILE A 142 -6.70 -0.92 14.39
CA ILE A 142 -5.69 -1.77 15.01
C ILE A 142 -6.33 -3.05 15.53
N HIS A 143 -5.88 -4.19 15.00
CA HIS A 143 -6.17 -5.49 15.59
C HIS A 143 -5.19 -5.77 16.73
N MET A 144 -5.71 -6.06 17.90
CA MET A 144 -4.91 -6.29 19.08
C MET A 144 -4.58 -7.77 19.24
N ASP A 145 -3.28 -8.12 19.24
CA ASP A 145 -2.77 -9.48 19.42
C ASP A 145 -2.07 -9.63 20.78
N PRO A 146 -2.69 -10.33 21.75
CA PRO A 146 -2.07 -10.58 23.04
C PRO A 146 -0.91 -11.55 22.90
N VAL A 147 0.30 -11.14 23.31
CA VAL A 147 1.52 -11.96 23.26
C VAL A 147 2.10 -12.21 24.65
N GLU A 148 2.70 -13.39 24.83
CA GLU A 148 3.35 -13.77 26.07
C GLU A 148 4.74 -13.11 26.17
N MET A 149 4.93 -12.31 27.22
CA MET A 149 6.17 -11.56 27.45
C MET A 149 6.97 -12.02 28.67
N LYS A 150 6.41 -12.91 29.51
CA LYS A 150 6.99 -13.27 30.81
C LYS A 150 7.30 -14.75 30.97
N ASP A 151 6.57 -15.64 30.33
CA ASP A 151 6.81 -17.09 30.44
C ASP A 151 8.12 -17.47 29.73
N GLU A 152 9.14 -17.76 30.55
CA GLU A 152 10.46 -18.16 30.06
C GLU A 152 10.44 -19.39 29.16
N ARG A 153 9.47 -20.28 29.31
CA ARG A 153 9.32 -21.47 28.46
C ARG A 153 8.88 -21.04 27.05
N VAL A 154 7.87 -20.18 26.99
CA VAL A 154 7.35 -19.66 25.72
C VAL A 154 8.44 -18.84 25.01
N LEU A 155 9.10 -17.93 25.72
CA LEU A 155 10.18 -17.11 25.17
C LEU A 155 11.36 -17.96 24.66
N ARG A 156 11.73 -19.05 25.36
CA ARG A 156 12.76 -19.98 24.86
C ARG A 156 12.35 -20.73 23.61
N ILE A 157 11.07 -21.11 23.49
CA ILE A 157 10.57 -21.79 22.28
C ILE A 157 10.57 -20.81 21.12
N ARG A 158 10.06 -19.59 21.33
CA ARG A 158 10.09 -18.49 20.35
C ARG A 158 11.50 -18.25 19.82
N GLY A 159 12.49 -18.06 20.71
CA GLY A 159 13.86 -17.81 20.31
C GLY A 159 14.53 -18.98 19.56
N LYS A 160 14.09 -20.23 19.79
CA LYS A 160 14.54 -21.37 18.98
C LYS A 160 13.95 -21.32 17.56
N VAL A 161 12.66 -21.01 17.44
CA VAL A 161 11.99 -20.89 16.14
C VAL A 161 12.57 -19.72 15.34
N GLU A 162 12.78 -18.57 15.96
CA GLU A 162 13.43 -17.40 15.35
C GLU A 162 14.82 -17.75 14.78
N LYS A 163 15.60 -18.51 15.55
CA LYS A 163 16.92 -18.95 15.11
C LYS A 163 16.87 -19.88 13.90
N ILE A 164 15.94 -20.83 13.90
CA ILE A 164 15.73 -21.75 12.76
C ILE A 164 15.29 -20.96 11.52
N LEU A 165 14.35 -20.03 11.68
CA LEU A 165 13.90 -19.19 10.57
C LEU A 165 15.03 -18.34 9.99
N ALA A 166 15.84 -17.70 10.84
CA ALA A 166 16.97 -16.89 10.40
C ALA A 166 18.05 -17.71 9.66
N GLU A 167 18.21 -19.02 10.00
CA GLU A 167 19.10 -19.94 9.29
C GLU A 167 18.51 -20.36 7.92
N MET A 168 17.18 -20.42 7.78
CA MET A 168 16.51 -20.78 6.53
C MET A 168 16.42 -19.58 5.57
N ASP A 169 15.94 -18.45 6.04
CA ASP A 169 15.82 -17.21 5.28
C ASP A 169 15.87 -16.00 6.24
N PRO A 170 16.93 -15.18 6.18
CA PRO A 170 17.08 -14.00 7.03
C PRO A 170 16.00 -12.93 6.83
N SER A 171 15.22 -12.98 5.75
CA SER A 171 14.11 -12.07 5.50
C SER A 171 12.82 -12.45 6.21
N CYS A 172 12.74 -13.69 6.75
CA CYS A 172 11.59 -14.15 7.51
C CYS A 172 11.61 -13.63 8.94
N SER A 173 10.45 -13.18 9.42
CA SER A 173 10.20 -12.82 10.82
C SER A 173 9.02 -13.63 11.36
N ILE A 174 8.93 -13.74 12.69
CA ILE A 174 7.81 -14.39 13.37
C ILE A 174 7.05 -13.34 14.19
N HIS A 175 5.74 -13.36 14.07
CA HIS A 175 4.83 -12.50 14.82
C HIS A 175 3.65 -13.34 15.34
N ASP A 176 2.89 -12.80 16.30
CA ASP A 176 1.74 -13.45 16.94
C ASP A 176 2.06 -14.88 17.46
N PHE A 177 3.25 -15.05 18.06
CA PHE A 177 3.70 -16.35 18.52
C PHE A 177 2.97 -16.76 19.80
N ARG A 178 2.19 -17.85 19.71
CA ARG A 178 1.42 -18.40 20.83
C ARG A 178 1.71 -19.88 21.06
N VAL A 179 1.80 -20.28 22.31
CA VAL A 179 1.87 -21.71 22.70
C VAL A 179 0.55 -22.11 23.32
N VAL A 180 -0.19 -22.97 22.65
CA VAL A 180 -1.47 -23.47 23.14
C VAL A 180 -1.26 -24.83 23.77
N HIS A 181 -1.64 -24.97 25.06
CA HIS A 181 -1.57 -26.23 25.79
C HIS A 181 -2.85 -27.06 25.51
N GLY A 182 -2.69 -28.21 24.83
CA GLY A 182 -3.71 -29.22 24.72
C GLY A 182 -3.60 -30.25 25.84
N GLU A 183 -4.65 -31.05 26.05
CA GLU A 183 -4.65 -32.13 27.09
C GLU A 183 -3.53 -33.17 26.86
N ALA A 184 -3.14 -33.43 25.61
CA ALA A 184 -2.14 -34.43 25.25
C ALA A 184 -0.86 -33.86 24.64
N GLN A 185 -0.86 -32.63 24.15
CA GLN A 185 0.27 -31.98 23.49
C GLN A 185 0.18 -30.46 23.51
N SER A 186 1.32 -29.78 23.37
CA SER A 186 1.37 -28.34 23.15
C SER A 186 1.49 -28.07 21.65
N ASN A 187 0.67 -27.17 21.13
CA ASN A 187 0.74 -26.70 19.75
C ASN A 187 1.44 -25.33 19.71
N LEU A 188 2.16 -25.08 18.65
CA LEU A 188 2.83 -23.82 18.36
C LEU A 188 2.03 -23.06 17.30
#